data_302c2edfafc0a5a18cb3219404d85b55
#
_entry.id   302c2edfafc0a5a18cb3219404d85b55
#
_cell.length_a   1.000
_cell.length_b   1.000
_cell.length_c   1.000
_cell.angle_alpha   90.00
_cell.angle_beta   90.00
_cell.angle_gamma   90.00
#
_symmetry.space_group_name_H-M   'P 1'
#
loop_
_entity.id
_entity.type
_entity.pdbx_description
1 polymer ?
#
loop_
_entity_poly.entity_id
_entity_poly.type
_entity_poly.pdbx_seq_one_letter_code
_entity_poly.pdbx_strand_id
1 'polypeptide(L)'
;MSNIIQVYNNDRMPSASVIVCYYREELTVLLRTIHSILDRTQPELLREIIVVNDHSDIDIAPNVTRHLEGEGLTGKVKLITPPERSGLIRARLYGAKHATGQALVFLDRSV
;
A
#
# COMPACT_ATOMS: atom_id res chain seq x y z
N MET A 1 15.60 2.55 2.40
CA MET A 1 15.00 3.51 1.50
C MET A 1 14.11 2.85 0.49
N SER A 2 12.96 3.42 0.23
CA SER A 2 12.01 2.82 -0.70
C SER A 2 12.16 3.41 -2.08
N ASN A 3 12.03 2.57 -3.08
CA ASN A 3 11.98 3.02 -4.45
C ASN A 3 10.52 3.02 -4.90
N ILE A 4 10.13 4.09 -5.53
CA ILE A 4 8.77 4.23 -6.04
C ILE A 4 8.83 4.14 -7.55
N ILE A 5 8.09 3.18 -8.08
CA ILE A 5 7.97 3.01 -9.53
C ILE A 5 6.63 3.59 -9.93
N GLN A 6 6.67 4.65 -10.70
CA GLN A 6 5.47 5.33 -11.14
C GLN A 6 5.22 5.08 -12.61
N VAL A 7 3.95 4.88 -12.95
CA VAL A 7 3.54 4.74 -14.33
C VAL A 7 2.42 5.73 -14.59
N TYR A 8 2.72 6.80 -15.29
CA TYR A 8 1.72 7.74 -15.76
C TYR A 8 2.28 8.40 -17.00
N ASN A 9 1.41 8.97 -17.79
CA ASN A 9 1.83 9.33 -19.14
C ASN A 9 1.07 10.46 -19.77
N ASN A 10 0.50 11.37 -19.02
CA ASN A 10 -0.19 12.46 -19.69
C ASN A 10 -0.03 13.76 -18.93
N ASP A 11 -0.55 14.82 -19.49
CA ASP A 11 -0.40 16.16 -18.96
C ASP A 11 -1.12 16.36 -17.65
N ARG A 12 -2.14 15.56 -17.40
CA ARG A 12 -2.86 15.62 -16.16
C ARG A 12 -2.26 14.58 -15.23
N MET A 13 -1.93 15.00 -14.03
CA MET A 13 -1.46 14.07 -13.02
C MET A 13 -2.63 13.20 -12.60
N PRO A 14 -2.66 11.93 -12.99
CA PRO A 14 -3.75 11.05 -12.59
C PRO A 14 -3.67 10.73 -11.11
N SER A 15 -4.80 10.42 -10.52
CA SER A 15 -4.79 9.92 -9.15
C SER A 15 -4.18 8.52 -9.13
N ALA A 16 -3.37 8.25 -8.14
CA ALA A 16 -2.59 7.02 -8.06
C ALA A 16 -3.08 6.13 -6.93
N SER A 17 -3.05 4.83 -7.20
CA SER A 17 -3.18 3.81 -6.17
C SER A 17 -1.80 3.28 -5.87
N VAL A 18 -1.36 3.41 -4.61
CA VAL A 18 -0.04 2.94 -4.17
C VAL A 18 -0.22 1.56 -3.56
N ILE A 19 0.52 0.60 -4.05
CA ILE A 19 0.41 -0.78 -3.61
C ILE A 19 1.65 -1.16 -2.81
N VAL A 20 1.44 -1.54 -1.56
CA VAL A 20 2.50 -1.93 -0.64
C VAL A 20 2.23 -3.36 -0.20
N CYS A 21 3.12 -4.27 -0.56
CA CYS A 21 2.99 -5.66 -0.14
C CYS A 21 3.95 -5.93 1.01
N TYR A 22 3.49 -6.69 1.99
CA TYR A 22 4.37 -7.06 3.08
C TYR A 22 4.21 -8.53 3.45
N TYR A 23 5.29 -9.07 3.96
CA TYR A 23 5.34 -10.40 4.53
C TYR A 23 6.33 -10.35 5.69
N ARG A 24 5.88 -10.70 6.88
CA ARG A 24 6.71 -10.69 8.10
C ARG A 24 7.33 -9.33 8.39
N GLU A 25 6.55 -8.28 8.18
CA GLU A 25 7.03 -6.94 8.43
C GLU A 25 6.77 -6.54 9.88
N GLU A 26 7.64 -5.71 10.43
CA GLU A 26 7.38 -5.13 11.73
C GLU A 26 6.32 -4.04 11.62
N LEU A 27 5.45 -3.97 12.62
CA LEU A 27 4.36 -3.00 12.63
C LEU A 27 4.87 -1.56 12.46
N THR A 28 5.90 -1.18 13.23
CA THR A 28 6.41 0.19 13.16
C THR A 28 6.98 0.53 11.79
N VAL A 29 7.63 -0.43 11.13
CA VAL A 29 8.19 -0.21 9.81
C VAL A 29 7.07 -0.02 8.78
N LEU A 30 6.05 -0.86 8.85
CA LEU A 30 4.92 -0.77 7.93
C LEU A 30 4.18 0.56 8.10
N LEU A 31 3.90 0.94 9.35
CA LEU A 31 3.22 2.22 9.61
C LEU A 31 4.05 3.40 9.17
N ARG A 32 5.36 3.35 9.36
CA ARG A 32 6.25 4.40 8.89
C ARG A 32 6.20 4.53 7.37
N THR A 33 6.15 3.41 6.68
CA THR A 33 6.03 3.40 5.23
C THR A 33 4.73 4.06 4.79
N ILE A 34 3.62 3.70 5.42
CA ILE A 34 2.31 4.28 5.10
C ILE A 34 2.33 5.80 5.32
N HIS A 35 2.82 6.24 6.48
CA HIS A 35 2.87 7.66 6.78
C HIS A 35 3.80 8.43 5.85
N SER A 36 4.91 7.80 5.44
CA SER A 36 5.84 8.40 4.50
C SER A 36 5.16 8.65 3.15
N ILE A 37 4.35 7.71 2.68
CA ILE A 37 3.60 7.87 1.44
C ILE A 37 2.62 9.03 1.56
N LEU A 38 1.90 9.08 2.68
CA LEU A 38 0.92 10.14 2.91
C LEU A 38 1.58 11.51 2.96
N ASP A 39 2.74 11.61 3.60
CA ASP A 39 3.45 12.87 3.74
C ASP A 39 4.06 13.37 2.44
N ARG A 40 4.50 12.45 1.59
CA ARG A 40 5.22 12.82 0.37
C ARG A 40 4.35 12.93 -0.86
N THR A 41 3.07 12.58 -0.74
CA THR A 41 2.17 12.59 -1.87
C THR A 41 1.07 13.61 -1.62
N GLN A 42 0.81 14.43 -2.61
CA GLN A 42 -0.28 15.38 -2.51
C GLN A 42 -1.60 14.63 -2.41
N PRO A 43 -2.49 15.03 -1.49
CA PRO A 43 -3.75 14.29 -1.28
C PRO A 43 -4.59 14.14 -2.54
N GLU A 44 -4.61 15.15 -3.39
CA GLU A 44 -5.41 15.09 -4.61
C GLU A 44 -4.84 14.13 -5.64
N LEU A 45 -3.57 13.76 -5.51
CA LEU A 45 -2.94 12.80 -6.41
C LEU A 45 -2.95 11.38 -5.86
N LEU A 46 -3.27 11.22 -4.59
CA LEU A 46 -3.29 9.92 -3.94
C LEU A 46 -4.72 9.44 -3.83
N ARG A 47 -5.07 8.45 -4.65
CA ARG A 47 -6.39 7.84 -4.58
C ARG A 47 -6.53 6.96 -3.35
N GLU A 48 -5.55 6.12 -3.11
CA GLU A 48 -5.60 5.15 -2.01
C GLU A 48 -4.24 4.49 -1.83
N ILE A 49 -4.03 3.92 -0.67
CA ILE A 49 -2.89 3.04 -0.42
C ILE A 49 -3.47 1.66 -0.17
N ILE A 50 -3.06 0.68 -0.95
CA ILE A 50 -3.51 -0.69 -0.79
C ILE A 50 -2.37 -1.48 -0.18
N VAL A 51 -2.56 -1.91 1.06
CA VAL A 51 -1.57 -2.69 1.79
C VAL A 51 -1.97 -4.15 1.67
N VAL A 52 -1.11 -4.95 1.08
CA VAL A 52 -1.38 -6.37 0.85
C VAL A 52 -0.59 -7.20 1.85
N ASN A 53 -1.31 -7.94 2.68
CA ASN A 53 -0.72 -8.88 3.61
C ASN A 53 -0.58 -10.23 2.90
N ASP A 54 0.65 -10.61 2.54
CA ASP A 54 0.90 -11.86 1.85
C ASP A 54 1.01 -13.01 2.85
N HIS A 55 -0.01 -13.18 3.66
CA HIS A 55 -0.13 -14.27 4.63
C HIS A 55 1.06 -14.37 5.57
N SER A 56 1.38 -13.25 6.20
CA SER A 56 2.42 -13.21 7.22
C SER A 56 2.02 -14.09 8.40
N ASP A 57 2.96 -14.89 8.89
CA ASP A 57 2.72 -15.69 10.09
C ASP A 57 2.77 -14.83 11.35
N ILE A 58 3.30 -13.61 11.26
CA ILE A 58 3.20 -12.63 12.33
C ILE A 58 2.01 -11.75 11.99
N ASP A 59 0.93 -11.89 12.75
CA ASP A 59 -0.30 -11.19 12.43
C ASP A 59 -0.32 -9.81 13.04
N ILE A 60 0.03 -8.81 12.24
CA ILE A 60 -0.04 -7.41 12.65
C ILE A 60 -1.25 -6.69 12.05
N ALA A 61 -2.08 -7.40 11.28
CA ALA A 61 -3.22 -6.77 10.61
C ALA A 61 -4.18 -6.07 11.57
N PRO A 62 -4.56 -6.67 12.71
CA PRO A 62 -5.43 -5.97 13.65
C PRO A 62 -4.80 -4.70 14.21
N ASN A 63 -3.49 -4.72 14.43
CA ASN A 63 -2.78 -3.57 14.95
C ASN A 63 -2.73 -2.45 13.92
N VAL A 64 -2.51 -2.79 12.65
CA VAL A 64 -2.52 -1.83 11.56
C VAL A 64 -3.90 -1.20 11.44
N THR A 65 -4.95 -2.03 11.45
CA THR A 65 -6.31 -1.54 11.33
C THR A 65 -6.66 -0.59 12.47
N ARG A 66 -6.29 -0.95 13.69
CA ARG A 66 -6.55 -0.10 14.84
C ARG A 66 -5.86 1.25 14.71
N HIS A 67 -4.61 1.24 14.26
CA HIS A 67 -3.87 2.49 14.06
C HIS A 67 -4.54 3.36 13.00
N LEU A 68 -4.93 2.76 11.89
CA LEU A 68 -5.56 3.50 10.80
C LEU A 68 -6.90 4.10 11.24
N GLU A 69 -7.67 3.36 12.03
CA GLU A 69 -8.93 3.85 12.56
C GLU A 69 -8.71 5.02 13.50
N GLY A 70 -7.71 4.90 14.37
CA GLY A 70 -7.39 5.95 15.32
C GLY A 70 -6.93 7.24 14.66
N GLU A 71 -6.28 7.13 13.50
CA GLU A 71 -5.77 8.28 12.76
C GLU A 71 -6.76 8.78 11.70
N GLY A 72 -7.91 8.13 11.56
CA GLY A 72 -8.88 8.53 10.55
C GLY A 72 -8.46 8.24 9.12
N LEU A 73 -7.65 7.21 8.92
CA LEU A 73 -7.07 6.91 7.61
C LEU A 73 -7.77 5.79 6.86
N THR A 74 -8.83 5.24 7.42
CA THR A 74 -9.48 4.06 6.82
C THR A 74 -10.12 4.36 5.46
N GLY A 75 -10.41 5.62 5.18
CA GLY A 75 -10.93 6.00 3.87
C GLY A 75 -9.85 6.06 2.79
N LYS A 76 -8.59 6.12 3.18
CA LYS A 76 -7.49 6.28 2.24
C LYS A 76 -6.60 5.04 2.17
N VAL A 77 -6.51 4.28 3.24
CA VAL A 77 -5.64 3.12 3.33
C VAL A 77 -6.49 1.88 3.51
N LYS A 78 -6.30 0.90 2.63
CA LYS A 78 -7.01 -0.37 2.66
C LYS A 78 -6.03 -1.49 2.94
N LEU A 79 -6.42 -2.40 3.81
CA LEU A 79 -5.61 -3.58 4.10
C LEU A 79 -6.34 -4.80 3.57
N ILE A 80 -5.70 -5.54 2.67
CA ILE A 80 -6.30 -6.71 2.05
C ILE A 80 -5.36 -7.90 2.19
N THR A 81 -5.95 -9.10 2.17
CA THR A 81 -5.21 -10.35 2.26
C THR A 81 -5.68 -11.27 1.14
N PRO A 82 -4.77 -11.73 0.26
CA PRO A 82 -5.15 -12.69 -0.77
C PRO A 82 -5.63 -14.01 -0.15
N PRO A 83 -6.39 -14.81 -0.88
CA PRO A 83 -6.90 -16.08 -0.34
C PRO A 83 -5.78 -17.08 -0.03
N GLU A 84 -4.64 -16.98 -0.73
CA GLU A 84 -3.51 -17.86 -0.50
C GLU A 84 -2.23 -17.05 -0.54
N ARG A 85 -1.21 -17.52 0.17
CA ARG A 85 0.10 -16.94 0.02
C ARG A 85 0.62 -17.27 -1.36
N SER A 86 0.98 -16.26 -2.11
CA SER A 86 1.32 -16.46 -3.51
C SER A 86 2.64 -15.81 -3.92
N GLY A 87 3.34 -15.21 -2.98
CA GLY A 87 4.60 -14.54 -3.27
C GLY A 87 4.40 -13.11 -3.71
N LEU A 88 5.51 -12.40 -3.81
CA LEU A 88 5.48 -10.94 -3.99
C LEU A 88 4.82 -10.51 -5.30
N ILE A 89 5.13 -11.20 -6.41
CA ILE A 89 4.60 -10.82 -7.71
C ILE A 89 3.08 -10.96 -7.74
N ARG A 90 2.56 -12.08 -7.25
CA ARG A 90 1.12 -12.30 -7.23
C ARG A 90 0.42 -11.41 -6.23
N ALA A 91 1.08 -11.11 -5.11
CA ALA A 91 0.54 -10.19 -4.14
C ALA A 91 0.35 -8.80 -4.75
N ARG A 92 1.33 -8.34 -5.54
CA ARG A 92 1.21 -7.07 -6.25
C ARG A 92 0.06 -7.07 -7.24
N LEU A 93 -0.10 -8.17 -7.98
CA LEU A 93 -1.21 -8.29 -8.91
C LEU A 93 -2.55 -8.30 -8.19
N TYR A 94 -2.61 -8.96 -7.04
CA TYR A 94 -3.82 -8.97 -6.24
C TYR A 94 -4.18 -7.56 -5.78
N GLY A 95 -3.18 -6.81 -5.31
CA GLY A 95 -3.39 -5.42 -4.93
C GLY A 95 -3.86 -4.58 -6.12
N ALA A 96 -3.25 -4.79 -7.28
CA ALA A 96 -3.61 -4.04 -8.48
C ALA A 96 -5.06 -4.27 -8.89
N LYS A 97 -5.57 -5.47 -8.69
CA LYS A 97 -6.98 -5.77 -8.99
C LYS A 97 -7.95 -4.92 -8.18
N HIS A 98 -7.54 -4.51 -6.99
CA HIS A 98 -8.40 -3.72 -6.10
C HIS A 98 -8.18 -2.22 -6.29
N ALA A 99 -7.25 -1.84 -7.14
CA ALA A 99 -6.92 -0.44 -7.33
C ALA A 99 -7.99 0.27 -8.14
N THR A 100 -8.31 1.49 -7.73
CA THR A 100 -9.30 2.32 -8.41
C THR A 100 -8.71 3.60 -8.99
N GLY A 101 -7.43 3.86 -8.73
CA GLY A 101 -6.75 5.01 -9.27
C GLY A 101 -6.41 4.82 -10.74
N GLN A 102 -6.13 5.91 -11.40
CA GLN A 102 -5.80 5.89 -12.82
C GLN A 102 -4.37 5.41 -13.08
N ALA A 103 -3.50 5.58 -12.10
CA ALA A 103 -2.13 5.12 -12.16
C ALA A 103 -1.85 4.16 -11.02
N LEU A 104 -0.94 3.23 -11.25
CA LEU A 104 -0.49 2.30 -10.22
C LEU A 104 0.95 2.64 -9.84
N VAL A 105 1.20 2.70 -8.56
CA VAL A 105 2.53 2.91 -8.02
C VAL A 105 2.84 1.72 -7.12
N PHE A 106 3.90 1.01 -7.44
CA PHE A 106 4.35 -0.10 -6.60
C PHE A 106 5.53 0.38 -5.77
N LEU A 107 5.37 0.29 -4.47
CA LEU A 107 6.45 0.66 -3.57
C LEU A 107 7.36 -0.55 -3.38
N ASP A 108 8.56 -0.43 -3.90
CA ASP A 108 9.55 -1.48 -3.75
C ASP A 108 10.36 -1.20 -2.50
N ARG A 109 10.27 -2.09 -1.55
CA ARG A 109 11.02 -1.96 -0.32
C ARG A 109 12.35 -2.62 -0.49
N SER A 110 13.26 -1.85 -1.01
CA SER A 110 14.63 -2.27 -1.12
C SER A 110 15.22 -2.35 0.29
N VAL A 111 15.71 -3.46 0.62
CA VAL A 111 16.26 -3.70 1.94
C VAL A 111 17.68 -3.19 2.05
#